data_d1c91fd260bdceda14017f8be069a4dc
#
_entry.id   d1c91fd260bdceda14017f8be069a4dc
#
_cell.length_a   1.000
_cell.length_b   1.000
_cell.length_c   1.000
_cell.angle_alpha   90.00
_cell.angle_beta   90.00
_cell.angle_gamma   90.00
#
_symmetry.space_group_name_H-M   'P 1'
#
loop_
_entity.id
_entity.type
_entity.pdbx_description
1 polymer ?
#
loop_
_entity_poly.entity_id
_entity_poly.type
_entity_poly.pdbx_seq_one_letter_code
_entity_poly.pdbx_strand_id
1 'polypeptide(L)'
;MDIRKTTNEISKKLEEWSKDKPKLIVAIDGYTGVGKTTLLDNLVKLNPDILPVNRDDFQISRTKFKKLYKNAEDRTHIFELEMNDSGKLKKLIQTFRKSSKPYKIKTYDGLSGKINIPKTYNLSKRVMVIEGIFMFHPKLLNKLWDKRVYLKGDIKQIDKRRIAREKKRWGKDYFPETHPDSYFRQVIIALKRYRKVYHPDKQADLVLHI
;
A
#
# COMPACT_ATOMS: atom_id res chain seq x y z
N MET A 1 -17.33 -1.49 -11.72
CA MET A 1 -16.41 -1.18 -12.84
C MET A 1 -15.47 -2.37 -13.07
N ASP A 2 -15.10 -2.65 -14.32
CA ASP A 2 -14.20 -3.76 -14.64
C ASP A 2 -12.74 -3.39 -14.31
N ILE A 3 -12.07 -4.19 -13.48
CA ILE A 3 -10.66 -4.00 -13.10
C ILE A 3 -9.75 -3.93 -14.34
N ARG A 4 -10.10 -4.60 -15.44
CA ARG A 4 -9.35 -4.56 -16.70
C ARG A 4 -9.38 -3.17 -17.32
N LYS A 5 -10.56 -2.50 -17.34
CA LYS A 5 -10.70 -1.13 -17.84
C LYS A 5 -9.84 -0.18 -17.02
N THR A 6 -9.89 -0.29 -15.69
CA THR A 6 -9.07 0.49 -14.76
C THR A 6 -7.58 0.26 -14.99
N THR A 7 -7.17 -1.01 -15.20
CA THR A 7 -5.76 -1.35 -15.48
C THR A 7 -5.26 -0.69 -16.76
N ASN A 8 -6.05 -0.75 -17.84
CA ASN A 8 -5.69 -0.13 -19.13
C ASN A 8 -5.59 1.40 -19.03
N GLU A 9 -6.49 2.02 -18.26
CA GLU A 9 -6.48 3.47 -18.05
C GLU A 9 -5.20 3.92 -17.32
N ILE A 10 -4.82 3.22 -16.24
CA ILE A 10 -3.57 3.51 -15.52
C ILE A 10 -2.36 3.22 -16.41
N SER A 11 -2.35 2.11 -17.17
CA SER A 11 -1.23 1.78 -18.07
C SER A 11 -0.94 2.92 -19.03
N LYS A 12 -1.97 3.46 -19.69
CA LYS A 12 -1.83 4.63 -20.58
C LYS A 12 -1.28 5.86 -19.84
N LYS A 13 -1.74 6.11 -18.61
CA LYS A 13 -1.22 7.21 -17.80
C LYS A 13 0.23 7.00 -17.36
N LEU A 14 0.63 5.79 -17.03
CA LEU A 14 2.02 5.47 -16.72
C LEU A 14 2.94 5.71 -17.92
N GLU A 15 2.52 5.33 -19.11
CA GLU A 15 3.24 5.61 -20.37
C GLU A 15 3.39 7.13 -20.58
N GLU A 16 2.29 7.89 -20.46
CA GLU A 16 2.29 9.34 -20.59
C GLU A 16 3.25 9.99 -19.57
N TRP A 17 3.14 9.62 -18.29
CA TRP A 17 3.93 10.22 -17.20
C TRP A 17 5.42 9.84 -17.22
N SER A 18 5.76 8.74 -17.89
CA SER A 18 7.15 8.25 -17.99
C SER A 18 7.92 8.80 -19.18
N LYS A 19 7.27 9.50 -20.14
CA LYS A 19 7.93 9.94 -21.39
C LYS A 19 9.22 10.71 -21.15
N ASP A 20 9.16 11.71 -20.27
CA ASP A 20 10.26 12.63 -20.01
C ASP A 20 11.01 12.34 -18.70
N LYS A 21 10.82 11.13 -18.14
CA LYS A 21 11.44 10.74 -16.88
C LYS A 21 12.28 9.48 -17.01
N PRO A 22 13.55 9.50 -16.64
CA PRO A 22 14.39 8.29 -16.60
C PRO A 22 13.88 7.30 -15.56
N LYS A 23 13.29 7.79 -14.46
CA LYS A 23 12.66 7.01 -13.39
C LYS A 23 11.37 7.69 -12.94
N LEU A 24 10.27 6.95 -12.94
CA LEU A 24 8.97 7.40 -12.46
C LEU A 24 8.57 6.63 -11.21
N ILE A 25 8.07 7.33 -10.20
CA ILE A 25 7.56 6.73 -8.96
C ILE A 25 6.09 7.10 -8.79
N VAL A 26 5.22 6.09 -8.80
CA VAL A 26 3.78 6.25 -8.66
C VAL A 26 3.31 5.56 -7.38
N ALA A 27 2.57 6.29 -6.55
CA ALA A 27 1.92 5.73 -5.38
C ALA A 27 0.43 5.47 -5.67
N ILE A 28 -0.05 4.27 -5.33
CA ILE A 28 -1.47 3.90 -5.40
C ILE A 28 -2.00 3.79 -3.98
N ASP A 29 -2.96 4.65 -3.63
CA ASP A 29 -3.67 4.63 -2.35
C ASP A 29 -5.14 4.24 -2.56
N GLY A 30 -5.80 3.90 -1.48
CA GLY A 30 -7.22 3.54 -1.48
C GLY A 30 -7.57 2.69 -0.27
N TYR A 31 -8.86 2.50 -0.05
CA TYR A 31 -9.37 1.75 1.09
C TYR A 31 -8.84 0.30 1.09
N THR A 32 -8.73 -0.30 2.29
CA THR A 32 -8.33 -1.72 2.40
C THR A 32 -9.35 -2.62 1.69
N GLY A 33 -8.86 -3.55 0.85
CA GLY A 33 -9.72 -4.45 0.07
C GLY A 33 -10.31 -3.84 -1.22
N VAL A 34 -9.95 -2.60 -1.60
CA VAL A 34 -10.43 -1.96 -2.83
C VAL A 34 -9.90 -2.59 -4.13
N GLY A 35 -8.84 -3.41 -4.06
CA GLY A 35 -8.26 -4.10 -5.22
C GLY A 35 -6.90 -3.58 -5.69
N LYS A 36 -6.17 -2.79 -4.88
CA LYS A 36 -4.85 -2.24 -5.22
C LYS A 36 -3.84 -3.29 -5.68
N THR A 37 -3.70 -4.37 -4.92
CA THR A 37 -2.76 -5.46 -5.22
C THR A 37 -3.11 -6.15 -6.54
N THR A 38 -4.39 -6.46 -6.76
CA THR A 38 -4.86 -7.04 -8.04
C THR A 38 -4.58 -6.11 -9.23
N LEU A 39 -4.78 -4.82 -9.02
CA LEU A 39 -4.46 -3.81 -10.04
C LEU A 39 -2.96 -3.80 -10.34
N LEU A 40 -2.11 -3.77 -9.31
CA LEU A 40 -0.66 -3.78 -9.48
C LEU A 40 -0.17 -5.04 -10.21
N ASP A 41 -0.69 -6.22 -9.85
CA ASP A 41 -0.38 -7.48 -10.52
C ASP A 41 -0.76 -7.45 -12.02
N ASN A 42 -1.92 -6.86 -12.35
CA ASN A 42 -2.35 -6.71 -13.74
C ASN A 42 -1.49 -5.71 -14.51
N LEU A 43 -1.09 -4.60 -13.89
CA LEU A 43 -0.18 -3.62 -14.49
C LEU A 43 1.17 -4.24 -14.83
N VAL A 44 1.74 -5.05 -13.94
CA VAL A 44 3.01 -5.77 -14.19
C VAL A 44 2.90 -6.76 -15.35
N LYS A 45 1.74 -7.42 -15.50
CA LYS A 45 1.49 -8.32 -16.65
C LYS A 45 1.43 -7.57 -17.98
N LEU A 46 0.88 -6.35 -17.97
CA LEU A 46 0.81 -5.51 -19.17
C LEU A 46 2.13 -4.83 -19.51
N ASN A 47 2.87 -4.40 -18.50
CA ASN A 47 4.13 -3.68 -18.66
C ASN A 47 5.22 -4.27 -17.74
N PRO A 48 6.10 -5.13 -18.29
CA PRO A 48 7.18 -5.74 -17.52
C PRO A 48 8.26 -4.74 -17.05
N ASP A 49 8.25 -3.48 -17.52
CA ASP A 49 9.15 -2.43 -17.04
C ASP A 49 8.67 -1.78 -15.72
N ILE A 50 7.58 -2.25 -15.17
CA ILE A 50 7.10 -1.86 -13.85
C ILE A 50 7.82 -2.67 -12.76
N LEU A 51 8.35 -1.96 -11.76
CA LEU A 51 8.81 -2.51 -10.49
C LEU A 51 7.66 -2.43 -9.47
N PRO A 52 7.01 -3.57 -9.13
CA PRO A 52 5.95 -3.57 -8.14
C PRO A 52 6.53 -3.52 -6.72
N VAL A 53 5.93 -2.67 -5.88
CA VAL A 53 6.28 -2.57 -4.47
C VAL A 53 4.99 -2.57 -3.65
N ASN A 54 4.90 -3.48 -2.68
CA ASN A 54 3.83 -3.48 -1.71
C ASN A 54 4.32 -2.80 -0.42
N ARG A 55 3.58 -1.82 0.08
CA ARG A 55 3.93 -1.17 1.35
C ARG A 55 3.94 -2.16 2.52
N ASP A 56 3.12 -3.21 2.46
CA ASP A 56 3.07 -4.23 3.51
C ASP A 56 4.34 -5.07 3.62
N ASP A 57 5.20 -5.11 2.59
CA ASP A 57 6.54 -5.70 2.67
C ASP A 57 7.42 -5.02 3.74
N PHE A 58 7.11 -3.78 4.08
CA PHE A 58 7.85 -2.94 5.02
C PHE A 58 7.21 -2.88 6.40
N GLN A 59 6.27 -3.76 6.72
CA GLN A 59 5.72 -3.82 8.07
C GLN A 59 6.81 -4.12 9.09
N ILE A 60 6.70 -3.51 10.28
CA ILE A 60 7.55 -3.84 11.42
C ILE A 60 7.18 -5.21 11.98
N SER A 61 8.11 -5.86 12.70
CA SER A 61 7.83 -7.17 13.30
C SER A 61 6.62 -7.11 14.26
N ARG A 62 5.89 -8.21 14.36
CA ARG A 62 4.73 -8.34 15.29
C ARG A 62 5.12 -8.01 16.72
N THR A 63 6.32 -8.39 17.16
CA THR A 63 6.83 -8.07 18.50
C THR A 63 6.98 -6.57 18.70
N LYS A 64 7.59 -5.86 17.73
CA LYS A 64 7.73 -4.40 17.77
C LYS A 64 6.37 -3.71 17.75
N PHE A 65 5.47 -4.18 16.87
CA PHE A 65 4.11 -3.67 16.78
C PHE A 65 3.35 -3.79 18.10
N LYS A 66 3.38 -4.99 18.72
CA LYS A 66 2.71 -5.20 20.03
C LYS A 66 3.24 -4.27 21.11
N LYS A 67 4.55 -4.02 21.16
CA LYS A 67 5.17 -3.08 22.11
C LYS A 67 4.67 -1.65 21.89
N LEU A 68 4.66 -1.17 20.66
CA LEU A 68 4.14 0.16 20.32
C LEU A 68 2.65 0.28 20.66
N TYR A 69 1.86 -0.73 20.27
CA TYR A 69 0.41 -0.75 20.46
C TYR A 69 0.00 -0.75 21.94
N LYS A 70 0.76 -1.46 22.81
CA LYS A 70 0.50 -1.50 24.26
C LYS A 70 0.71 -0.14 24.92
N ASN A 71 1.69 0.63 24.46
CA ASN A 71 2.14 1.88 25.06
C ASN A 71 1.52 3.13 24.40
N ALA A 72 0.67 2.95 23.39
CA ALA A 72 0.12 4.08 22.65
C ALA A 72 -1.13 4.65 23.31
N GLU A 73 -1.17 5.97 23.47
CA GLU A 73 -2.37 6.74 23.79
C GLU A 73 -3.34 6.74 22.61
N ASP A 74 -2.85 7.05 21.42
CA ASP A 74 -3.61 6.96 20.15
C ASP A 74 -3.17 5.76 19.32
N ARG A 75 -3.91 4.66 19.41
CA ARG A 75 -3.64 3.43 18.67
C ARG A 75 -3.84 3.60 17.15
N THR A 76 -4.66 4.54 16.70
CA THR A 76 -4.87 4.79 15.27
C THR A 76 -3.63 5.39 14.62
N HIS A 77 -2.88 6.21 15.37
CA HIS A 77 -1.62 6.79 14.92
C HIS A 77 -0.58 5.73 14.53
N ILE A 78 -0.53 4.62 15.29
CA ILE A 78 0.40 3.52 14.99
C ILE A 78 0.10 2.93 13.62
N PHE A 79 -1.17 2.71 13.28
CA PHE A 79 -1.56 2.16 11.98
C PHE A 79 -1.24 3.12 10.84
N GLU A 80 -1.42 4.40 11.04
CA GLU A 80 -1.15 5.39 10.01
C GLU A 80 0.35 5.57 9.75
N LEU A 81 1.17 5.66 10.79
CA LEU A 81 2.55 6.16 10.68
C LEU A 81 3.63 5.16 11.06
N GLU A 82 3.39 4.25 12.02
CA GLU A 82 4.45 3.46 12.64
C GLU A 82 4.42 1.97 12.28
N MET A 83 3.29 1.47 11.77
CA MET A 83 3.15 0.05 11.41
C MET A 83 4.13 -0.38 10.30
N ASN A 84 4.57 0.55 9.46
CA ASN A 84 5.53 0.30 8.40
C ASN A 84 6.84 1.06 8.65
N ASP A 85 7.97 0.42 8.33
CA ASP A 85 9.29 1.04 8.34
C ASP A 85 9.44 1.99 7.15
N SER A 86 8.95 3.23 7.34
CA SER A 86 9.03 4.28 6.33
C SER A 86 10.47 4.64 5.96
N GLY A 87 11.44 4.41 6.86
CA GLY A 87 12.86 4.63 6.60
C GLY A 87 13.40 3.65 5.56
N LYS A 88 13.06 2.35 5.68
CA LYS A 88 13.44 1.33 4.69
C LYS A 88 12.79 1.60 3.34
N LEU A 89 11.50 1.93 3.31
CA LEU A 89 10.81 2.26 2.06
C LEU A 89 11.42 3.51 1.41
N LYS A 90 11.70 4.56 2.19
CA LYS A 90 12.40 5.76 1.71
C LYS A 90 13.75 5.42 1.09
N LYS A 91 14.53 4.54 1.73
CA LYS A 91 15.84 4.09 1.22
C LYS A 91 15.70 3.37 -0.13
N LEU A 92 14.71 2.46 -0.27
CA LEU A 92 14.43 1.80 -1.55
C LEU A 92 14.12 2.83 -2.65
N ILE A 93 13.22 3.79 -2.39
CA ILE A 93 12.83 4.84 -3.33
C ILE A 93 14.03 5.68 -3.76
N GLN A 94 14.84 6.12 -2.80
CA GLN A 94 16.04 6.91 -3.07
C GLN A 94 17.09 6.13 -3.88
N THR A 95 17.25 4.83 -3.58
CA THR A 95 18.16 3.95 -4.32
C THR A 95 17.65 3.73 -5.75
N PHE A 96 16.34 3.53 -5.93
CA PHE A 96 15.73 3.39 -7.25
C PHE A 96 16.01 4.59 -8.15
N ARG A 97 15.98 5.82 -7.62
CA ARG A 97 16.29 7.04 -8.40
C ARG A 97 17.74 7.12 -8.85
N LYS A 98 18.67 6.48 -8.13
CA LYS A 98 20.13 6.68 -8.31
C LYS A 98 20.86 5.46 -8.87
N SER A 99 20.22 4.29 -8.89
CA SER A 99 20.89 3.02 -9.21
C SER A 99 19.99 2.10 -10.02
N SER A 100 20.61 1.29 -10.86
CA SER A 100 19.95 0.17 -11.56
C SER A 100 20.35 -1.20 -10.99
N LYS A 101 21.21 -1.24 -9.95
CA LYS A 101 21.64 -2.48 -9.32
C LYS A 101 20.51 -3.10 -8.50
N PRO A 102 20.39 -4.43 -8.44
CA PRO A 102 19.39 -5.10 -7.59
C PRO A 102 19.49 -4.68 -6.12
N TYR A 103 18.36 -4.43 -5.49
CA TYR A 103 18.25 -4.05 -4.09
C TYR A 103 17.66 -5.19 -3.27
N LYS A 104 18.45 -5.75 -2.35
CA LYS A 104 18.06 -6.90 -1.54
C LYS A 104 17.67 -6.48 -0.13
N ILE A 105 16.54 -6.98 0.35
CA ILE A 105 16.05 -6.76 1.73
C ILE A 105 15.41 -8.03 2.29
N LYS A 106 15.16 -8.02 3.60
CA LYS A 106 14.20 -8.93 4.23
C LYS A 106 12.89 -8.19 4.45
N THR A 107 11.78 -8.79 4.02
CA THR A 107 10.42 -8.27 4.14
C THR A 107 9.64 -8.97 5.25
N TYR A 108 8.49 -8.40 5.59
CA TYR A 108 7.60 -8.93 6.63
C TYR A 108 6.91 -10.22 6.16
N ASP A 109 6.90 -11.20 7.05
CA ASP A 109 6.12 -12.44 6.91
C ASP A 109 4.82 -12.34 7.71
N GLY A 110 3.70 -12.27 7.03
CA GLY A 110 2.37 -12.13 7.66
C GLY A 110 1.96 -13.31 8.53
N LEU A 111 2.50 -14.52 8.28
CA LEU A 111 2.21 -15.73 9.07
C LEU A 111 3.01 -15.73 10.37
N SER A 112 4.33 -15.67 10.30
CA SER A 112 5.19 -15.70 11.48
C SER A 112 5.24 -14.37 12.23
N GLY A 113 4.96 -13.25 11.56
CA GLY A 113 5.10 -11.89 12.10
C GLY A 113 6.55 -11.43 12.22
N LYS A 114 7.48 -12.10 11.53
CA LYS A 114 8.92 -11.78 11.51
C LYS A 114 9.29 -11.04 10.23
N ILE A 115 10.48 -10.44 10.21
CA ILE A 115 11.08 -9.83 9.02
C ILE A 115 12.17 -10.79 8.52
N ASN A 116 11.77 -11.80 7.75
CA ASN A 116 12.64 -12.91 7.37
C ASN A 116 12.51 -13.35 5.89
N ILE A 117 11.52 -12.85 5.15
CA ILE A 117 11.35 -13.22 3.74
C ILE A 117 12.36 -12.44 2.88
N PRO A 118 13.32 -13.11 2.22
CA PRO A 118 14.23 -12.43 1.32
C PRO A 118 13.49 -11.94 0.08
N LYS A 119 13.71 -10.67 -0.29
CA LYS A 119 13.15 -10.07 -1.50
C LYS A 119 14.20 -9.25 -2.23
N THR A 120 14.21 -9.37 -3.55
CA THR A 120 15.10 -8.59 -4.43
C THR A 120 14.25 -7.72 -5.34
N TYR A 121 14.49 -6.42 -5.30
CA TYR A 121 13.88 -5.44 -6.21
C TYR A 121 14.84 -5.18 -7.37
N ASN A 122 14.36 -5.35 -8.60
CA ASN A 122 15.13 -5.04 -9.80
C ASN A 122 15.04 -3.54 -10.11
N LEU A 123 16.05 -2.77 -9.72
CA LEU A 123 16.05 -1.33 -9.91
C LEU A 123 16.41 -0.89 -11.33
N SER A 124 16.66 -1.79 -12.28
CA SER A 124 16.84 -1.42 -13.69
C SER A 124 15.55 -0.95 -14.36
N LYS A 125 14.39 -1.30 -13.80
CA LYS A 125 13.06 -0.88 -14.27
C LYS A 125 12.92 0.64 -14.31
N ARG A 126 12.08 1.16 -15.22
CA ARG A 126 11.84 2.61 -15.35
C ARG A 126 10.73 3.14 -14.45
N VAL A 127 9.73 2.34 -14.16
CA VAL A 127 8.55 2.74 -13.40
C VAL A 127 8.46 1.94 -12.12
N MET A 128 8.51 2.60 -10.96
CA MET A 128 8.19 1.98 -9.68
C MET A 128 6.74 2.31 -9.32
N VAL A 129 5.91 1.29 -9.13
CA VAL A 129 4.53 1.45 -8.65
C VAL A 129 4.44 0.87 -7.24
N ILE A 130 4.10 1.72 -6.28
CA ILE A 130 4.00 1.36 -4.86
C ILE A 130 2.54 1.43 -4.45
N GLU A 131 1.98 0.31 -3.97
CA GLU A 131 0.62 0.28 -3.47
C GLU A 131 0.57 0.16 -1.94
N GLY A 132 -0.47 0.73 -1.34
CA GLY A 132 -0.70 0.61 0.10
C GLY A 132 -1.89 1.44 0.58
N ILE A 133 -2.06 1.51 1.89
CA ILE A 133 -2.97 2.43 2.58
C ILE A 133 -2.18 3.59 3.17
N PHE A 134 -2.82 4.74 3.40
CA PHE A 134 -2.19 5.95 3.97
C PHE A 134 -1.03 6.53 3.14
N MET A 135 -0.95 6.22 1.83
CA MET A 135 0.20 6.60 1.00
C MET A 135 0.36 8.12 0.86
N PHE A 136 -0.73 8.88 0.99
CA PHE A 136 -0.73 10.34 0.86
C PHE A 136 -0.80 11.07 2.20
N HIS A 137 -0.53 10.35 3.29
CA HIS A 137 -0.48 10.98 4.62
C HIS A 137 0.68 12.00 4.68
N PRO A 138 0.43 13.28 5.08
CA PRO A 138 1.43 14.35 4.97
C PRO A 138 2.70 14.13 5.80
N LYS A 139 2.61 13.37 6.90
CA LYS A 139 3.75 13.01 7.75
C LYS A 139 4.55 11.80 7.25
N LEU A 140 4.13 11.16 6.15
CA LEU A 140 4.84 10.03 5.55
C LEU A 140 5.66 10.46 4.33
N LEU A 141 5.76 9.60 3.34
CA LEU A 141 6.60 9.74 2.16
C LEU A 141 5.97 10.57 1.04
N ASN A 142 4.95 11.38 1.35
CA ASN A 142 4.10 12.08 0.36
C ASN A 142 4.89 12.94 -0.65
N LYS A 143 6.05 13.48 -0.25
CA LYS A 143 6.92 14.28 -1.12
C LYS A 143 7.78 13.44 -2.09
N LEU A 144 7.77 12.12 -1.99
CA LEU A 144 8.60 11.23 -2.80
C LEU A 144 7.90 10.71 -4.05
N TRP A 145 6.58 10.87 -4.11
CA TRP A 145 5.77 10.42 -5.23
C TRP A 145 5.85 11.42 -6.39
N ASP A 146 6.13 10.93 -7.60
CA ASP A 146 6.02 11.74 -8.82
C ASP A 146 4.56 11.89 -9.24
N LYS A 147 3.77 10.81 -9.02
CA LYS A 147 2.34 10.76 -9.31
C LYS A 147 1.59 9.97 -8.24
N ARG A 148 0.33 10.34 -8.04
CA ARG A 148 -0.58 9.77 -7.05
C ARG A 148 -1.83 9.25 -7.73
N VAL A 149 -2.17 8.00 -7.48
CA VAL A 149 -3.40 7.37 -7.97
C VAL A 149 -4.24 6.96 -6.76
N TYR A 150 -5.49 7.38 -6.71
CA TYR A 150 -6.42 6.99 -5.65
C TYR A 150 -7.53 6.09 -6.19
N LEU A 151 -7.68 4.91 -5.58
CA LEU A 151 -8.79 4.00 -5.91
C LEU A 151 -9.96 4.24 -4.97
N LYS A 152 -11.10 4.61 -5.56
CA LYS A 152 -12.36 4.88 -4.88
C LYS A 152 -13.39 3.82 -5.24
N GLY A 153 -14.13 3.33 -4.27
CA GLY A 153 -15.20 2.36 -4.51
C GLY A 153 -16.27 2.41 -3.42
N ASP A 154 -17.35 1.66 -3.62
CA ASP A 154 -18.38 1.50 -2.61
C ASP A 154 -17.85 0.71 -1.41
N ILE A 155 -17.71 1.40 -0.28
CA ILE A 155 -17.14 0.83 0.94
C ILE A 155 -17.98 -0.35 1.45
N LYS A 156 -19.29 -0.31 1.35
CA LYS A 156 -20.16 -1.40 1.82
C LYS A 156 -19.85 -2.69 1.04
N GLN A 157 -19.70 -2.59 -0.27
CA GLN A 157 -19.37 -3.73 -1.12
C GLN A 157 -17.92 -4.19 -0.89
N ILE A 158 -16.98 -3.25 -0.72
CA ILE A 158 -15.57 -3.56 -0.44
C ILE A 158 -15.47 -4.29 0.90
N ASP A 159 -16.11 -3.81 1.95
CA ASP A 159 -16.10 -4.45 3.28
C ASP A 159 -16.73 -5.84 3.25
N LYS A 160 -17.83 -6.03 2.53
CA LYS A 160 -18.44 -7.36 2.35
C LYS A 160 -17.44 -8.36 1.76
N ARG A 161 -16.74 -7.97 0.68
CA ARG A 161 -15.72 -8.84 0.03
C ARG A 161 -14.51 -9.06 0.94
N ARG A 162 -14.02 -8.00 1.59
CA ARG A 162 -12.89 -8.07 2.51
C ARG A 162 -13.19 -9.00 3.69
N ILE A 163 -14.32 -8.85 4.35
CA ILE A 163 -14.75 -9.68 5.49
C ILE A 163 -14.83 -11.14 5.08
N ALA A 164 -15.43 -11.45 3.93
CA ALA A 164 -15.51 -12.82 3.42
C ALA A 164 -14.11 -13.44 3.20
N ARG A 165 -13.19 -12.66 2.60
CA ARG A 165 -11.80 -13.06 2.40
C ARG A 165 -11.07 -13.32 3.73
N GLU A 166 -11.21 -12.42 4.71
CA GLU A 166 -10.54 -12.54 6.00
C GLU A 166 -11.10 -13.72 6.83
N LYS A 167 -12.41 -13.96 6.80
CA LYS A 167 -13.01 -15.15 7.40
C LYS A 167 -12.42 -16.44 6.81
N LYS A 168 -12.28 -16.50 5.47
CA LYS A 168 -11.66 -17.65 4.79
C LYS A 168 -10.18 -17.81 5.18
N ARG A 169 -9.43 -16.71 5.32
CA ARG A 169 -8.00 -16.70 5.64
C ARG A 169 -7.70 -17.15 7.07
N TRP A 170 -8.48 -16.66 8.03
CA TRP A 170 -8.21 -16.83 9.46
C TRP A 170 -9.06 -17.92 10.12
N GLY A 171 -10.15 -18.37 9.47
CA GLY A 171 -11.01 -19.41 10.01
C GLY A 171 -11.50 -19.09 11.43
N LYS A 172 -11.21 -19.98 12.37
CA LYS A 172 -11.54 -19.82 13.80
C LYS A 172 -10.82 -18.65 14.49
N ASP A 173 -9.72 -18.20 13.96
CA ASP A 173 -8.93 -17.07 14.50
C ASP A 173 -9.38 -15.71 13.94
N TYR A 174 -10.50 -15.67 13.20
CA TYR A 174 -11.08 -14.43 12.70
C TYR A 174 -11.81 -13.69 13.82
N PHE A 175 -11.39 -12.46 14.09
CA PHE A 175 -12.10 -11.51 14.96
C PHE A 175 -12.90 -10.50 14.14
N PRO A 176 -14.24 -10.42 14.30
CA PRO A 176 -15.06 -9.40 13.65
C PRO A 176 -14.67 -7.99 14.12
N GLU A 177 -14.95 -6.98 13.32
CA GLU A 177 -14.61 -5.57 13.65
C GLU A 177 -15.27 -5.06 14.92
N THR A 178 -16.35 -5.70 15.38
CA THR A 178 -17.00 -5.42 16.65
C THR A 178 -16.20 -5.90 17.86
N HIS A 179 -15.28 -6.87 17.65
CA HIS A 179 -14.46 -7.40 18.73
C HIS A 179 -13.37 -6.38 19.12
N PRO A 180 -13.12 -6.12 20.43
CA PRO A 180 -12.14 -5.12 20.87
C PRO A 180 -10.71 -5.41 20.38
N ASP A 181 -10.33 -6.69 20.26
CA ASP A 181 -9.01 -7.13 19.82
C ASP A 181 -8.88 -7.27 18.30
N SER A 182 -9.91 -6.91 17.56
CA SER A 182 -9.85 -6.98 16.09
C SER A 182 -8.83 -5.97 15.53
N TYR A 183 -7.83 -6.51 14.84
CA TYR A 183 -6.87 -5.71 14.06
C TYR A 183 -7.60 -4.76 13.09
N PHE A 184 -8.61 -5.28 12.37
CA PHE A 184 -9.34 -4.49 11.38
C PHE A 184 -10.17 -3.36 11.99
N ARG A 185 -10.67 -3.50 13.22
CA ARG A 185 -11.37 -2.40 13.90
C ARG A 185 -10.51 -1.13 13.92
N GLN A 186 -9.26 -1.25 14.34
CA GLN A 186 -8.35 -0.10 14.46
C GLN A 186 -7.92 0.44 13.10
N VAL A 187 -7.63 -0.44 12.15
CA VAL A 187 -7.31 -0.04 10.77
C VAL A 187 -8.45 0.74 10.12
N ILE A 188 -9.70 0.30 10.32
CA ILE A 188 -10.89 0.97 9.75
C ILE A 188 -11.12 2.34 10.40
N ILE A 189 -10.94 2.45 11.73
CA ILE A 189 -11.02 3.74 12.43
C ILE A 189 -9.96 4.70 11.87
N ALA A 190 -8.71 4.26 11.75
CA ALA A 190 -7.62 5.03 11.19
C ALA A 190 -7.90 5.46 9.73
N LEU A 191 -8.40 4.55 8.86
CA LEU A 191 -8.77 4.87 7.49
C LEU A 191 -9.92 5.87 7.38
N LYS A 192 -10.93 5.78 8.25
CA LYS A 192 -12.01 6.76 8.31
C LYS A 192 -11.48 8.14 8.68
N ARG A 193 -10.61 8.23 9.70
CA ARG A 193 -9.93 9.47 10.11
C ARG A 193 -9.08 10.03 8.96
N TYR A 194 -8.22 9.22 8.37
CA TYR A 194 -7.36 9.58 7.26
C TYR A 194 -8.14 10.19 6.08
N ARG A 195 -9.22 9.55 5.67
CA ARG A 195 -10.06 10.04 4.59
C ARG A 195 -10.76 11.36 4.94
N LYS A 196 -11.26 11.47 6.18
CA LYS A 196 -11.97 12.67 6.65
C LYS A 196 -11.03 13.87 6.82
N VAL A 197 -9.83 13.66 7.32
CA VAL A 197 -8.90 14.75 7.67
C VAL A 197 -8.01 15.14 6.49
N TYR A 198 -7.49 14.16 5.76
CA TYR A 198 -6.46 14.41 4.74
C TYR A 198 -6.97 14.36 3.31
N HIS A 199 -8.22 13.92 3.07
CA HIS A 199 -8.84 13.89 1.75
C HIS A 199 -7.90 13.34 0.65
N PRO A 200 -7.43 12.09 0.74
CA PRO A 200 -6.43 11.54 -0.18
C PRO A 200 -6.89 11.56 -1.65
N ASP A 201 -8.19 11.47 -1.90
CA ASP A 201 -8.77 11.61 -3.23
C ASP A 201 -8.55 13.00 -3.85
N LYS A 202 -8.51 14.06 -3.02
CA LYS A 202 -8.21 15.43 -3.49
C LYS A 202 -6.72 15.69 -3.72
N GLN A 203 -5.84 14.83 -3.20
CA GLN A 203 -4.39 14.91 -3.37
C GLN A 203 -3.89 14.10 -4.57
N ALA A 204 -4.75 13.29 -5.18
CA ALA A 204 -4.39 12.41 -6.27
C ALA A 204 -4.35 13.12 -7.62
N ASP A 205 -3.36 12.78 -8.45
CA ASP A 205 -3.28 13.18 -9.86
C ASP A 205 -4.33 12.44 -10.71
N LEU A 206 -4.74 11.24 -10.25
CA LEU A 206 -5.75 10.41 -10.90
C LEU A 206 -6.61 9.72 -9.85
N VAL A 207 -7.93 9.88 -9.93
CA VAL A 207 -8.92 9.17 -9.12
C VAL A 207 -9.69 8.20 -9.99
N LEU A 208 -9.67 6.92 -9.63
CA LEU A 208 -10.36 5.86 -10.35
C LEU A 208 -11.43 5.22 -9.50
N HIS A 209 -12.60 5.02 -10.09
CA HIS A 209 -13.74 4.37 -9.44
C HIS A 209 -13.75 2.88 -9.79
N ILE A 210 -13.83 2.00 -8.75
CA ILE A 210 -13.83 0.54 -8.86
C ILE A 210 -15.14 -0.05 -8.33
#